data_928d26a77142e6a90b98acb95213f9cb
#
_entry.id   928d26a77142e6a90b98acb95213f9cb
#
_cell.length_a   1.000
_cell.length_b   1.000
_cell.length_c   1.000
_cell.angle_alpha   90.00
_cell.angle_beta   90.00
_cell.angle_gamma   90.00
#
_symmetry.space_group_name_H-M   'P 1'
#
loop_
_entity.id
_entity.type
_entity.pdbx_description
1 polymer ?
#
loop_
_entity_poly.entity_id
_entity_poly.type
_entity_poly.pdbx_seq_one_letter_code
_entity_poly.pdbx_strand_id
1 'polypeptide(L)'
;MKNTKKIALAGVLTALCFVFLYVGSLFQTMDLSAAAIGSIVILIAFIELGKKWAFYIYVSSAILSILLLPYKSPAAVFALFAGFYPILKESLNRIKPIFLSYVARIAVFNVALVLLVLVFKKLLAIEADYAKLEMAIFGLANITFLVYDFALERIAATYFTRLKPLIFGKR
;
A
#
# COMPACT_ATOMS: atom_id res chain seq x y z
N MET A 1 -4.65 -22.87 10.41
CA MET A 1 -6.03 -22.66 9.89
C MET A 1 -6.30 -23.62 8.74
N LYS A 2 -7.51 -24.21 8.66
CA LYS A 2 -7.95 -25.01 7.49
C LYS A 2 -8.00 -24.11 6.24
N ASN A 3 -7.71 -24.65 5.07
CA ASN A 3 -7.63 -23.87 3.81
C ASN A 3 -8.91 -23.08 3.52
N THR A 4 -10.09 -23.64 3.80
CA THR A 4 -11.38 -22.97 3.63
C THR A 4 -11.49 -21.66 4.43
N LYS A 5 -11.01 -21.65 5.68
CA LYS A 5 -10.99 -20.42 6.50
C LYS A 5 -10.04 -19.35 5.96
N LYS A 6 -8.92 -19.75 5.36
CA LYS A 6 -7.98 -18.82 4.72
C LYS A 6 -8.59 -18.18 3.48
N ILE A 7 -9.31 -18.95 2.66
CA ILE A 7 -9.99 -18.45 1.46
C ILE A 7 -11.09 -17.46 1.85
N ALA A 8 -11.92 -17.82 2.82
CA ALA A 8 -12.98 -16.93 3.29
C ALA A 8 -12.42 -15.60 3.84
N LEU A 9 -11.37 -15.67 4.68
CA LEU A 9 -10.73 -14.47 5.21
C LEU A 9 -10.08 -13.63 4.09
N ALA A 10 -9.45 -14.28 3.12
CA ALA A 10 -8.86 -13.60 1.97
C ALA A 10 -9.93 -12.85 1.15
N GLY A 11 -11.10 -13.46 0.91
CA GLY A 11 -12.22 -12.80 0.24
C GLY A 11 -12.72 -11.58 1.00
N VAL A 12 -12.89 -11.68 2.32
CA VAL A 12 -13.31 -10.56 3.18
C VAL A 12 -12.28 -9.42 3.15
N LEU A 13 -10.99 -9.73 3.26
CA LEU A 13 -9.94 -8.72 3.22
C LEU A 13 -9.83 -8.06 1.84
N THR A 14 -10.02 -8.80 0.75
CA THR A 14 -10.08 -8.24 -0.61
C THR A 14 -11.26 -7.28 -0.76
N ALA A 15 -12.45 -7.68 -0.29
CA ALA A 15 -13.64 -6.83 -0.33
C ALA A 15 -13.44 -5.56 0.51
N LEU A 16 -12.89 -5.69 1.72
CA LEU A 16 -12.62 -4.56 2.60
C LEU A 16 -11.62 -3.57 1.97
N CYS A 17 -10.55 -4.08 1.39
CA CYS A 17 -9.56 -3.28 0.69
C CYS A 17 -10.20 -2.52 -0.48
N PHE A 18 -11.01 -3.21 -1.29
CA PHE A 18 -11.74 -2.62 -2.41
C PHE A 18 -12.70 -1.52 -1.95
N VAL A 19 -13.46 -1.75 -0.87
CA VAL A 19 -14.41 -0.75 -0.32
C VAL A 19 -13.67 0.53 0.10
N PHE A 20 -12.53 0.42 0.78
CA PHE A 20 -11.75 1.60 1.16
C PHE A 20 -11.23 2.37 -0.07
N LEU A 21 -10.75 1.67 -1.08
CA LEU A 21 -10.30 2.29 -2.33
C LEU A 21 -11.48 2.92 -3.09
N TYR A 22 -12.64 2.28 -3.10
CA TYR A 22 -13.85 2.79 -3.73
C TYR A 22 -14.35 4.07 -3.05
N VAL A 23 -14.46 4.07 -1.72
CA VAL A 23 -14.84 5.27 -0.96
C VAL A 23 -13.84 6.41 -1.21
N GLY A 24 -12.53 6.11 -1.19
CA GLY A 24 -11.50 7.10 -1.50
C GLY A 24 -11.62 7.65 -2.93
N SER A 25 -12.04 6.84 -3.89
CA SER A 25 -12.22 7.28 -5.27
C SER A 25 -13.40 8.22 -5.48
N LEU A 26 -14.34 8.27 -4.54
CA LEU A 26 -15.45 9.24 -4.57
C LEU A 26 -15.00 10.64 -4.13
N PHE A 27 -13.95 10.72 -3.32
CA PHE A 27 -13.37 11.96 -2.82
C PHE A 27 -12.01 12.18 -3.45
N GLN A 28 -11.91 12.97 -4.52
CA GLN A 28 -10.69 13.18 -5.34
C GLN A 28 -9.46 13.64 -4.53
N THR A 29 -9.64 14.14 -3.32
CA THR A 29 -8.57 14.59 -2.42
C THR A 29 -8.02 13.49 -1.50
N MET A 30 -8.66 12.30 -1.46
CA MET A 30 -8.34 11.22 -0.50
C MET A 30 -7.60 10.04 -1.12
N ASP A 31 -7.07 10.18 -2.32
CA ASP A 31 -6.43 9.10 -3.07
C ASP A 31 -5.28 8.41 -2.31
N LEU A 32 -4.38 9.22 -1.75
CA LEU A 32 -3.24 8.71 -0.97
C LEU A 32 -3.69 8.05 0.34
N SER A 33 -4.67 8.66 1.02
CA SER A 33 -5.20 8.13 2.28
C SER A 33 -5.92 6.80 2.06
N ALA A 34 -6.72 6.69 1.01
CA ALA A 34 -7.41 5.45 0.65
C ALA A 34 -6.41 4.32 0.31
N ALA A 35 -5.38 4.63 -0.49
CA ALA A 35 -4.32 3.69 -0.81
C ALA A 35 -3.53 3.26 0.44
N ALA A 36 -3.26 4.19 1.37
CA ALA A 36 -2.60 3.89 2.64
C ALA A 36 -3.45 2.98 3.53
N ILE A 37 -4.77 3.22 3.64
CA ILE A 37 -5.69 2.34 4.38
C ILE A 37 -5.74 0.95 3.70
N GLY A 38 -5.83 0.90 2.38
CA GLY A 38 -5.74 -0.35 1.63
C GLY A 38 -4.47 -1.13 1.93
N SER A 39 -3.32 -0.45 2.06
CA SER A 39 -2.05 -1.09 2.42
C SER A 39 -2.05 -1.69 3.83
N ILE A 40 -2.76 -1.07 4.78
CA ILE A 40 -2.92 -1.62 6.13
C ILE A 40 -3.69 -2.95 6.08
N VAL A 41 -4.71 -3.05 5.23
CA VAL A 41 -5.44 -4.32 5.02
C VAL A 41 -4.49 -5.40 4.49
N ILE A 42 -3.62 -5.07 3.54
CA ILE A 42 -2.60 -6.00 3.03
C ILE A 42 -1.58 -6.38 4.11
N LEU A 43 -1.18 -5.43 4.97
CA LEU A 43 -0.31 -5.71 6.11
C LEU A 43 -0.95 -6.72 7.07
N ILE A 44 -2.23 -6.55 7.41
CA ILE A 44 -2.98 -7.50 8.25
C ILE A 44 -3.06 -8.86 7.57
N ALA A 45 -3.36 -8.90 6.27
CA ALA A 45 -3.36 -10.13 5.48
C ALA A 45 -2.00 -10.83 5.52
N PHE A 46 -0.92 -10.07 5.42
CA PHE A 46 0.45 -10.59 5.51
C PHE A 46 0.74 -11.23 6.88
N ILE A 47 0.32 -10.58 7.97
CA ILE A 47 0.53 -11.06 9.34
C ILE A 47 -0.28 -12.34 9.63
N GLU A 48 -1.53 -12.40 9.18
CA GLU A 48 -2.45 -13.50 9.51
C GLU A 48 -2.37 -14.69 8.54
N LEU A 49 -2.21 -14.43 7.26
CA LEU A 49 -2.28 -15.46 6.22
C LEU A 49 -0.90 -15.76 5.60
N GLY A 50 0.06 -14.86 5.77
CA GLY A 50 1.41 -14.97 5.22
C GLY A 50 1.55 -14.39 3.81
N LYS A 51 2.82 -14.34 3.34
CA LYS A 51 3.24 -13.64 2.12
C LYS A 51 2.44 -14.01 0.87
N LYS A 52 2.19 -15.30 0.63
CA LYS A 52 1.49 -15.77 -0.58
C LYS A 52 0.05 -15.26 -0.65
N TRP A 53 -0.68 -15.35 0.45
CA TRP A 53 -2.08 -14.91 0.52
C TRP A 53 -2.20 -13.40 0.45
N ALA A 54 -1.31 -12.66 1.13
CA ALA A 54 -1.26 -11.20 1.04
C ALA A 54 -1.04 -10.75 -0.40
N PHE A 55 -0.18 -11.44 -1.16
CA PHE A 55 0.04 -11.15 -2.57
C PHE A 55 -1.20 -11.40 -3.42
N TYR A 56 -1.92 -12.52 -3.20
CA TYR A 56 -3.18 -12.79 -3.92
C TYR A 56 -4.24 -11.74 -3.62
N ILE A 57 -4.39 -11.34 -2.34
CA ILE A 57 -5.32 -10.28 -1.93
C ILE A 57 -4.96 -8.96 -2.60
N TYR A 58 -3.67 -8.59 -2.60
CA TYR A 58 -3.18 -7.40 -3.28
C TYR A 58 -3.53 -7.39 -4.77
N VAL A 59 -3.20 -8.47 -5.49
CA VAL A 59 -3.45 -8.56 -6.94
C VAL A 59 -4.95 -8.50 -7.24
N SER A 60 -5.77 -9.25 -6.49
CA SER A 60 -7.22 -9.24 -6.66
C SER A 60 -7.81 -7.86 -6.40
N SER A 61 -7.40 -7.19 -5.30
CA SER A 61 -7.87 -5.84 -4.97
C SER A 61 -7.43 -4.81 -6.01
N ALA A 62 -6.18 -4.91 -6.51
CA ALA A 62 -5.66 -4.01 -7.55
C ALA A 62 -6.45 -4.15 -8.87
N ILE A 63 -6.68 -5.39 -9.32
CA ILE A 63 -7.46 -5.66 -10.54
C ILE A 63 -8.89 -5.12 -10.40
N LEU A 64 -9.57 -5.44 -9.30
CA LEU A 64 -10.93 -4.95 -9.04
C LEU A 64 -10.98 -3.42 -9.02
N SER A 65 -10.00 -2.78 -8.38
CA SER A 65 -9.94 -1.33 -8.28
C SER A 65 -9.70 -0.67 -9.64
N ILE A 66 -8.77 -1.19 -10.45
CA ILE A 66 -8.51 -0.68 -11.79
C ILE A 66 -9.74 -0.81 -12.69
N LEU A 67 -10.52 -1.88 -12.56
CA LEU A 67 -11.71 -2.11 -13.39
C LEU A 67 -12.91 -1.30 -12.93
N LEU A 68 -13.19 -1.26 -11.63
CA LEU A 68 -14.48 -0.81 -11.10
C LEU A 68 -14.46 0.60 -10.49
N LEU A 69 -13.31 1.18 -10.13
CA LEU A 69 -13.28 2.52 -9.55
C LEU A 69 -13.66 3.58 -10.60
N PRO A 70 -14.51 4.56 -10.24
CA PRO A 70 -14.81 5.69 -11.13
C PRO A 70 -13.59 6.56 -11.41
N TYR A 71 -12.83 6.91 -10.37
CA TYR A 71 -11.55 7.60 -10.50
C TYR A 71 -10.39 6.62 -10.27
N LYS A 72 -9.44 6.58 -11.22
CA LYS A 72 -8.35 5.58 -11.24
C LYS A 72 -7.15 5.96 -10.37
N SER A 73 -7.10 7.21 -9.86
CA SER A 73 -5.99 7.68 -9.02
C SER A 73 -5.67 6.78 -7.83
N PRO A 74 -6.62 6.47 -6.91
CA PRO A 74 -6.30 5.63 -5.76
C PRO A 74 -5.94 4.20 -6.17
N ALA A 75 -6.55 3.68 -7.26
CA ALA A 75 -6.18 2.37 -7.82
C ALA A 75 -4.74 2.36 -8.34
N ALA A 76 -4.31 3.41 -9.03
CA ALA A 76 -2.94 3.52 -9.54
C ALA A 76 -1.91 3.60 -8.40
N VAL A 77 -2.16 4.45 -7.40
CA VAL A 77 -1.29 4.57 -6.21
C VAL A 77 -1.22 3.24 -5.45
N PHE A 78 -2.35 2.57 -5.26
CA PHE A 78 -2.41 1.27 -4.60
C PHE A 78 -1.67 0.19 -5.40
N ALA A 79 -1.95 0.07 -6.70
CA ALA A 79 -1.36 -0.97 -7.55
C ALA A 79 0.14 -0.77 -7.76
N LEU A 80 0.61 0.47 -7.95
CA LEU A 80 2.02 0.74 -8.24
C LEU A 80 2.90 0.85 -7.00
N PHE A 81 2.31 1.08 -5.82
CA PHE A 81 3.10 1.25 -4.60
C PHE A 81 2.43 0.69 -3.34
N ALA A 82 1.33 1.29 -2.87
CA ALA A 82 0.83 1.08 -1.52
C ALA A 82 0.44 -0.38 -1.24
N GLY A 83 -0.09 -1.11 -2.23
CA GLY A 83 -0.56 -2.48 -2.06
C GLY A 83 0.55 -3.51 -1.91
N PHE A 84 1.65 -3.40 -2.67
CA PHE A 84 2.74 -4.38 -2.56
C PHE A 84 3.79 -4.00 -1.52
N TYR A 85 3.88 -2.71 -1.16
CA TYR A 85 4.92 -2.21 -0.27
C TYR A 85 4.99 -2.93 1.09
N PRO A 86 3.88 -3.21 1.81
CA PRO A 86 3.94 -3.94 3.08
C PRO A 86 4.58 -5.33 2.95
N ILE A 87 4.35 -6.01 1.83
CA ILE A 87 4.91 -7.34 1.55
C ILE A 87 6.42 -7.23 1.27
N LEU A 88 6.82 -6.20 0.52
CA LEU A 88 8.21 -5.96 0.15
C LEU A 88 9.03 -5.47 1.35
N LYS A 89 8.46 -4.60 2.17
CA LYS A 89 9.08 -4.03 3.37
C LYS A 89 9.66 -5.12 4.29
N GLU A 90 8.93 -6.20 4.52
CA GLU A 90 9.43 -7.32 5.34
C GLU A 90 10.69 -7.96 4.73
N SER A 91 10.74 -8.06 3.41
CA SER A 91 11.94 -8.58 2.72
C SER A 91 13.11 -7.60 2.80
N LEU A 92 12.83 -6.30 2.70
CA LEU A 92 13.84 -5.23 2.81
C LEU A 92 14.38 -5.10 4.24
N ASN A 93 13.55 -5.34 5.26
CA ASN A 93 13.95 -5.32 6.67
C ASN A 93 15.00 -6.40 7.02
N ARG A 94 15.15 -7.44 6.20
CA ARG A 94 16.15 -8.49 6.38
C ARG A 94 17.55 -8.11 5.88
N ILE A 95 17.66 -6.99 5.16
CA ILE A 95 18.93 -6.50 4.66
C ILE A 95 19.74 -5.92 5.82
N LYS A 96 20.98 -6.40 5.99
CA LYS A 96 21.96 -5.84 6.92
C LYS A 96 23.06 -5.15 6.09
N PRO A 97 23.55 -3.96 6.48
CA PRO A 97 23.22 -3.14 7.65
C PRO A 97 21.89 -2.38 7.49
N ILE A 98 21.32 -1.91 8.60
CA ILE A 98 20.06 -1.17 8.67
C ILE A 98 20.02 0.03 7.72
N PHE A 99 21.12 0.75 7.57
CA PHE A 99 21.24 1.87 6.64
C PHE A 99 20.91 1.47 5.19
N LEU A 100 21.41 0.32 4.73
CA LEU A 100 21.15 -0.19 3.38
C LEU A 100 19.68 -0.55 3.19
N SER A 101 19.01 -1.04 4.23
CA SER A 101 17.58 -1.29 4.22
C SER A 101 16.77 0.00 3.99
N TYR A 102 17.10 1.10 4.68
CA TYR A 102 16.45 2.39 4.47
C TYR A 102 16.69 2.96 3.08
N VAL A 103 17.94 2.91 2.59
CA VAL A 103 18.26 3.33 1.22
C VAL A 103 17.48 2.53 0.19
N ALA A 104 17.38 1.21 0.36
CA ALA A 104 16.61 0.35 -0.54
C ALA A 104 15.11 0.68 -0.52
N ARG A 105 14.52 1.00 0.63
CA ARG A 105 13.11 1.41 0.74
C ARG A 105 12.85 2.72 0.01
N ILE A 106 13.72 3.73 0.21
CA ILE A 106 13.63 5.02 -0.48
C ILE A 106 13.81 4.84 -2.00
N ALA A 107 14.75 3.99 -2.43
CA ALA A 107 14.94 3.69 -3.84
C ALA A 107 13.68 3.05 -4.48
N VAL A 108 13.09 2.05 -3.83
CA VAL A 108 11.85 1.42 -4.27
C VAL A 108 10.71 2.44 -4.36
N PHE A 109 10.58 3.31 -3.36
CA PHE A 109 9.57 4.37 -3.39
C PHE A 109 9.77 5.32 -4.56
N ASN A 110 11.00 5.81 -4.78
CA ASN A 110 11.29 6.74 -5.88
C ASN A 110 11.06 6.11 -7.25
N VAL A 111 11.39 4.82 -7.43
CA VAL A 111 11.04 4.10 -8.67
C VAL A 111 9.52 4.04 -8.87
N ALA A 112 8.77 3.71 -7.83
CA ALA A 112 7.31 3.70 -7.90
C ALA A 112 6.73 5.09 -8.15
N LEU A 113 7.32 6.13 -7.55
CA LEU A 113 6.91 7.53 -7.76
C LEU A 113 7.14 7.97 -9.21
N VAL A 114 8.28 7.64 -9.79
CA VAL A 114 8.56 7.91 -11.23
C VAL A 114 7.53 7.19 -12.11
N LEU A 115 7.25 5.92 -11.84
CA LEU A 115 6.23 5.17 -12.59
C LEU A 115 4.85 5.80 -12.44
N LEU A 116 4.46 6.23 -11.24
CA LEU A 116 3.21 6.97 -11.01
C LEU A 116 3.15 8.24 -11.84
N VAL A 117 4.20 9.07 -11.80
CA VAL A 117 4.26 10.32 -12.57
C VAL A 117 4.14 10.04 -14.07
N LEU A 118 4.82 9.01 -14.60
CA LEU A 118 4.73 8.62 -16.00
C LEU A 118 3.31 8.15 -16.37
N VAL A 119 2.67 7.36 -15.52
CA VAL A 119 1.28 6.90 -15.74
C VAL A 119 0.33 8.09 -15.74
N PHE A 120 0.46 9.01 -14.77
CA PHE A 120 -0.41 10.19 -14.69
C PHE A 120 -0.17 11.16 -15.86
N LYS A 121 1.08 11.45 -16.26
CA LYS A 121 1.39 12.28 -17.44
C LYS A 121 0.75 11.69 -18.69
N LYS A 122 0.85 10.37 -18.90
CA LYS A 122 0.28 9.70 -20.09
C LYS A 122 -1.26 9.66 -20.07
N LEU A 123 -1.88 9.55 -18.90
CA LEU A 123 -3.35 9.48 -18.78
C LEU A 123 -4.02 10.86 -18.81
N LEU A 124 -3.36 11.88 -18.26
CA LEU A 124 -3.94 13.22 -18.11
C LEU A 124 -3.46 14.22 -19.16
N ALA A 125 -2.51 13.81 -20.03
CA ALA A 125 -1.92 14.67 -21.09
C ALA A 125 -1.51 16.07 -20.56
N ILE A 126 -0.99 16.15 -19.33
CA ILE A 126 -0.54 17.39 -18.72
C ILE A 126 0.84 17.70 -19.25
N GLU A 127 0.89 18.50 -20.30
CA GLU A 127 2.10 19.19 -20.74
C GLU A 127 2.31 20.42 -19.84
N ALA A 128 2.91 20.23 -18.70
CA ALA A 128 3.21 21.34 -17.82
C ALA A 128 4.71 21.43 -17.60
N ASP A 129 5.26 22.55 -17.99
CA ASP A 129 6.66 22.94 -17.78
C ASP A 129 6.85 23.41 -16.31
N TYR A 130 6.75 22.46 -15.39
CA TYR A 130 6.82 22.71 -13.93
C TYR A 130 8.06 22.09 -13.27
N ALA A 131 9.23 22.17 -13.89
CA ALA A 131 10.45 21.55 -13.38
C ALA A 131 10.75 21.91 -11.91
N LYS A 132 10.52 23.16 -11.51
CA LYS A 132 10.68 23.58 -10.09
C LYS A 132 9.59 23.01 -9.17
N LEU A 133 8.36 22.90 -9.67
CA LEU A 133 7.24 22.34 -8.92
C LEU A 133 7.39 20.81 -8.79
N GLU A 134 7.90 20.15 -9.83
CA GLU A 134 8.20 18.72 -9.79
C GLU A 134 9.23 18.39 -8.70
N MET A 135 10.29 19.17 -8.57
CA MET A 135 11.30 18.98 -7.52
C MET A 135 10.71 19.13 -6.10
N ALA A 136 9.86 20.13 -5.88
CA ALA A 136 9.17 20.32 -4.61
C ALA A 136 8.21 19.16 -4.30
N ILE A 137 7.46 18.69 -5.31
CA ILE A 137 6.55 17.54 -5.18
C ILE A 137 7.35 16.26 -4.84
N PHE A 138 8.49 16.01 -5.49
CA PHE A 138 9.35 14.87 -5.17
C PHE A 138 9.88 14.94 -3.74
N GLY A 139 10.31 16.12 -3.26
CA GLY A 139 10.72 16.32 -1.87
C GLY A 139 9.61 16.02 -0.88
N LEU A 140 8.42 16.58 -1.11
CA LEU A 140 7.26 16.39 -0.26
C LEU A 140 6.80 14.91 -0.26
N ALA A 141 6.81 14.26 -1.41
CA ALA A 141 6.47 12.85 -1.54
C ALA A 141 7.42 11.94 -0.73
N ASN A 142 8.72 12.22 -0.73
CA ASN A 142 9.69 11.49 0.07
C ASN A 142 9.46 11.68 1.58
N ILE A 143 9.14 12.90 2.02
CA ILE A 143 8.77 13.16 3.43
C ILE A 143 7.51 12.37 3.79
N THR A 144 6.49 12.43 2.96
CA THR A 144 5.23 11.67 3.15
C THR A 144 5.49 10.16 3.21
N PHE A 145 6.39 9.66 2.37
CA PHE A 145 6.79 8.26 2.38
C PHE A 145 7.45 7.85 3.70
N LEU A 146 8.35 8.67 4.26
CA LEU A 146 8.99 8.38 5.55
C LEU A 146 7.96 8.29 6.68
N VAL A 147 6.99 9.21 6.70
CA VAL A 147 5.88 9.18 7.67
C VAL A 147 5.04 7.91 7.49
N TYR A 148 4.70 7.57 6.26
CA TYR A 148 3.94 6.37 5.92
C TYR A 148 4.70 5.09 6.32
N ASP A 149 6.00 5.00 6.03
CA ASP A 149 6.83 3.86 6.38
C ASP A 149 6.90 3.65 7.90
N PHE A 150 7.10 4.74 8.65
CA PHE A 150 7.06 4.72 10.11
C PHE A 150 5.68 4.32 10.66
N ALA A 151 4.60 4.87 10.09
CA ALA A 151 3.24 4.52 10.48
C ALA A 151 2.94 3.04 10.31
N LEU A 152 3.35 2.42 9.19
CA LEU A 152 3.18 0.99 8.97
C LEU A 152 3.91 0.15 10.02
N GLU A 153 5.11 0.56 10.46
CA GLU A 153 5.83 -0.14 11.54
C GLU A 153 5.08 -0.06 12.88
N ARG A 154 4.56 1.12 13.21
CA ARG A 154 3.77 1.32 14.43
C ARG A 154 2.47 0.53 14.41
N ILE A 155 1.78 0.50 13.27
CA ILE A 155 0.54 -0.27 13.10
C ILE A 155 0.84 -1.76 13.24
N ALA A 156 1.89 -2.28 12.61
CA ALA A 156 2.30 -3.67 12.75
C ALA A 156 2.60 -4.01 14.22
N ALA A 157 3.40 -3.20 14.91
CA ALA A 157 3.72 -3.39 16.31
C ALA A 157 2.46 -3.38 17.20
N THR A 158 1.56 -2.42 16.99
CA THR A 158 0.30 -2.31 17.74
C THR A 158 -0.63 -3.49 17.47
N TYR A 159 -0.67 -3.96 16.23
CA TYR A 159 -1.44 -5.15 15.88
C TYR A 159 -0.97 -6.39 16.67
N PHE A 160 0.33 -6.64 16.71
CA PHE A 160 0.89 -7.77 17.46
C PHE A 160 0.69 -7.66 18.95
N THR A 161 0.83 -6.45 19.53
CA THR A 161 0.81 -6.27 20.99
C THR A 161 -0.60 -6.15 21.56
N ARG A 162 -1.53 -5.54 20.82
CA ARG A 162 -2.87 -5.22 21.32
C ARG A 162 -3.99 -5.99 20.63
N LEU A 163 -4.03 -6.00 19.31
CA LEU A 163 -5.19 -6.53 18.57
C LEU A 163 -5.17 -8.06 18.49
N LYS A 164 -4.03 -8.66 18.20
CA LYS A 164 -3.93 -10.11 18.06
C LYS A 164 -4.34 -10.89 19.32
N PRO A 165 -3.92 -10.50 20.55
CA PRO A 165 -4.36 -11.19 21.77
C PRO A 165 -5.85 -10.97 22.08
N LEU A 166 -6.45 -9.84 21.64
CA LEU A 166 -7.90 -9.59 21.83
C LEU A 166 -8.77 -10.44 20.88
N ILE A 167 -8.33 -10.63 19.64
CA ILE A 167 -9.11 -11.32 18.59
C ILE A 167 -8.96 -12.84 18.72
N PHE A 168 -7.78 -13.33 19.06
CA PHE A 168 -7.46 -14.76 19.06
C PHE A 168 -7.25 -15.36 20.45
N GLY A 169 -7.46 -14.61 21.54
CA GLY A 169 -7.19 -15.05 22.91
C GLY A 169 -5.69 -15.23 23.18
N LYS A 170 -5.28 -15.13 24.45
CA LYS A 170 -3.93 -15.54 24.88
C LYS A 170 -3.81 -17.06 24.67
N ARG A 171 -3.12 -17.48 23.63
CA ARG A 171 -2.52 -18.81 23.55
C ARG A 171 -1.08 -18.76 24.03
#